data_b5e2b8856a6905fbbd377e61543ff2e6
#
_entry.id   b5e2b8856a6905fbbd377e61543ff2e6
#
_cell.length_a   1.000
_cell.length_b   1.000
_cell.length_c   1.000
_cell.angle_alpha   90.00
_cell.angle_beta   90.00
_cell.angle_gamma   90.00
#
_symmetry.space_group_name_H-M   'P 1'
#
loop_
_entity.id
_entity.type
_entity.pdbx_description
1 polymer ?
#
loop_
_entity_poly.entity_id
_entity_poly.type
_entity_poly.pdbx_seq_one_letter_code
_entity_poly.pdbx_strand_id
1 'polypeptide(L)'
;MAIFGQGQSQIDYRLLAKGLIAPVQHAGRVIMEIYQSDPSLEIKADGSPVTRADHAAEAILLPEIATLAPSIQIISEENATSHSLAPSQDFFLVDPLDGTKEFIKARGDGAFTVNIGLIKN
;
A
#
# COMPACT_ATOMS: atom_id res chain seq x y z
N MET A 1 -1.24 10.50 -17.44
CA MET A 1 -2.33 11.28 -16.80
C MET A 1 -1.72 12.35 -15.91
N ALA A 2 -2.17 13.57 -16.04
CA ALA A 2 -1.70 14.66 -15.19
C ALA A 2 -2.54 14.72 -13.92
N ILE A 3 -1.91 14.60 -12.76
CA ILE A 3 -2.58 14.72 -11.47
C ILE A 3 -2.34 16.09 -10.84
N PHE A 4 -1.49 16.90 -11.46
CA PHE A 4 -1.23 18.27 -11.02
C PHE A 4 -2.06 19.23 -11.85
N GLY A 5 -2.49 20.33 -11.24
CA GLY A 5 -3.15 21.39 -11.94
C GLY A 5 -2.23 22.03 -12.98
N GLN A 6 -2.82 22.55 -14.05
CA GLN A 6 -2.08 23.15 -15.14
C GLN A 6 -1.26 24.36 -14.65
N GLY A 7 0.04 24.33 -14.90
CA GLY A 7 0.93 25.39 -14.48
C GLY A 7 1.11 25.51 -12.98
N GLN A 8 0.65 24.53 -12.22
CA GLN A 8 0.67 24.53 -10.77
C GLN A 8 1.32 23.25 -10.26
N SER A 9 1.94 23.32 -9.09
CA SER A 9 2.45 22.16 -8.38
C SER A 9 1.39 21.55 -7.45
N GLN A 10 0.18 22.07 -7.49
CA GLN A 10 -0.91 21.55 -6.67
C GLN A 10 -1.41 20.21 -7.19
N ILE A 11 -1.66 19.30 -6.26
CA ILE A 11 -2.18 17.98 -6.58
C ILE A 11 -3.69 18.08 -6.82
N ASP A 12 -4.14 17.46 -7.88
CA ASP A 12 -5.56 17.22 -8.07
C ASP A 12 -5.92 15.92 -7.35
N TYR A 13 -6.45 16.05 -6.16
CA TYR A 13 -6.73 14.90 -5.29
C TYR A 13 -7.78 13.97 -5.89
N ARG A 14 -8.71 14.51 -6.68
CA ARG A 14 -9.72 13.68 -7.34
C ARG A 14 -9.09 12.79 -8.39
N LEU A 15 -8.20 13.33 -9.21
CA LEU A 15 -7.48 12.54 -10.22
C LEU A 15 -6.54 11.53 -9.54
N LEU A 16 -5.90 11.92 -8.46
CA LEU A 16 -5.04 11.01 -7.71
C LEU A 16 -5.86 9.83 -7.18
N ALA A 17 -6.98 10.10 -6.54
CA ALA A 17 -7.84 9.04 -6.02
C ALA A 17 -8.32 8.10 -7.12
N LYS A 18 -8.72 8.65 -8.26
CA LYS A 18 -9.13 7.83 -9.41
C LYS A 18 -7.99 6.97 -9.93
N GLY A 19 -6.78 7.55 -9.99
CA GLY A 19 -5.60 6.82 -10.46
C GLY A 19 -5.18 5.68 -9.54
N LEU A 20 -5.56 5.72 -8.27
CA LEU A 20 -5.23 4.67 -7.30
C LEU A 20 -6.19 3.49 -7.35
N ILE A 21 -7.36 3.63 -7.98
CA ILE A 21 -8.37 2.56 -8.01
C ILE A 21 -7.81 1.30 -8.66
N ALA A 22 -7.24 1.41 -9.86
CA ALA A 22 -6.72 0.24 -10.58
C ALA A 22 -5.58 -0.46 -9.84
N PRO A 23 -4.56 0.26 -9.32
CA PRO A 23 -3.52 -0.37 -8.51
C PRO A 23 -4.04 -1.09 -7.27
N VAL A 24 -4.98 -0.50 -6.56
CA VAL A 24 -5.57 -1.10 -5.37
C VAL A 24 -6.35 -2.37 -5.74
N GLN A 25 -7.12 -2.33 -6.81
CA GLN A 25 -7.84 -3.51 -7.28
C GLN A 25 -6.88 -4.62 -7.71
N HIS A 26 -5.79 -4.26 -8.38
CA HIS A 26 -4.76 -5.23 -8.78
C HIS A 26 -4.12 -5.87 -7.55
N ALA A 27 -3.73 -5.06 -6.57
CA ALA A 27 -3.18 -5.58 -5.32
C ALA A 27 -4.16 -6.52 -4.63
N GLY A 28 -5.43 -6.15 -4.58
CA GLY A 28 -6.47 -6.99 -3.99
C GLY A 28 -6.63 -8.33 -4.69
N ARG A 29 -6.58 -8.34 -6.02
CA ARG A 29 -6.65 -9.60 -6.78
C ARG A 29 -5.47 -10.51 -6.46
N VAL A 30 -4.27 -9.97 -6.41
CA VAL A 30 -3.06 -10.76 -6.11
C VAL A 30 -3.12 -11.28 -4.69
N ILE A 31 -3.57 -10.48 -3.74
CA ILE A 31 -3.77 -10.94 -2.36
C ILE A 31 -4.74 -12.13 -2.33
N MET A 32 -5.85 -12.04 -3.05
CA MET A 32 -6.84 -13.12 -3.06
C MET A 32 -6.31 -14.39 -3.73
N GLU A 33 -5.49 -14.26 -4.77
CA GLU A 33 -4.83 -15.41 -5.38
C GLU A 33 -3.93 -16.13 -4.37
N ILE A 34 -3.17 -15.37 -3.59
CA ILE A 34 -2.30 -15.93 -2.56
C ILE A 34 -3.12 -16.50 -1.41
N TYR A 35 -4.23 -15.84 -1.05
CA TYR A 35 -5.14 -16.33 -0.02
C TYR A 35 -5.69 -17.70 -0.35
N GLN A 36 -5.98 -17.95 -1.62
CA GLN A 36 -6.51 -19.23 -2.10
C GLN A 36 -5.42 -20.30 -2.26
N SER A 37 -4.16 -19.90 -2.25
CA SER A 37 -3.04 -20.81 -2.24
C SER A 37 -2.58 -21.03 -0.79
N ASP A 38 -1.35 -21.47 -0.57
CA ASP A 38 -0.80 -21.64 0.77
C ASP A 38 0.17 -20.47 1.06
N PRO A 39 -0.28 -19.44 1.77
CA PRO A 39 0.57 -18.28 2.02
C PRO A 39 1.71 -18.63 2.96
N SER A 40 2.93 -18.34 2.55
CA SER A 40 4.10 -18.51 3.39
C SER A 40 4.10 -17.50 4.53
N LEU A 41 4.29 -17.99 5.75
CA LEU A 41 4.35 -17.15 6.94
C LEU A 41 5.79 -16.78 7.25
N GLU A 42 6.03 -15.49 7.49
CA GLU A 42 7.30 -14.99 7.99
C GLU A 42 7.04 -14.17 9.24
N ILE A 43 8.09 -14.01 10.06
CA ILE A 43 8.02 -13.16 11.26
C ILE A 43 8.98 -11.99 11.04
N LYS A 44 8.45 -10.76 11.16
CA LYS A 44 9.25 -9.55 11.04
C LYS A 44 10.16 -9.40 12.27
N ALA A 45 11.15 -8.49 12.17
CA ALA A 45 12.09 -8.23 13.24
C ALA A 45 11.42 -7.81 14.55
N ASP A 46 10.27 -7.15 14.47
CA ASP A 46 9.49 -6.73 15.64
C ASP A 46 8.57 -7.84 16.19
N GLY A 47 8.65 -9.04 15.64
CA GLY A 47 7.83 -10.18 16.07
C GLY A 47 6.46 -10.27 15.40
N SER A 48 6.07 -9.32 14.57
CA SER A 48 4.77 -9.37 13.92
C SER A 48 4.83 -10.26 12.67
N PRO A 49 3.70 -10.91 12.30
CA PRO A 49 3.68 -11.77 11.13
C PRO A 49 3.61 -10.97 9.84
N VAL A 50 4.20 -11.52 8.80
CA VAL A 50 4.09 -10.99 7.44
C VAL A 50 3.99 -12.17 6.50
N THR A 51 3.28 -11.99 5.41
CA THR A 51 3.10 -13.03 4.40
C THR A 51 3.63 -12.56 3.06
N ARG A 52 3.73 -13.54 2.14
CA ARG A 52 4.02 -13.26 0.74
C ARG A 52 3.02 -12.25 0.16
N ALA A 53 1.77 -12.27 0.63
CA ALA A 53 0.73 -11.36 0.16
C ALA A 53 1.04 -9.91 0.52
N ASP A 54 1.58 -9.65 1.73
CA ASP A 54 1.99 -8.31 2.13
C ASP A 54 3.03 -7.75 1.16
N HIS A 55 4.05 -8.54 0.87
CA HIS A 55 5.13 -8.13 -0.02
C HIS A 55 4.66 -7.98 -1.47
N ALA A 56 3.82 -8.88 -1.94
CA ALA A 56 3.30 -8.82 -3.31
C ALA A 56 2.44 -7.59 -3.53
N ALA A 57 1.59 -7.27 -2.57
CA ALA A 57 0.74 -6.08 -2.64
C ALA A 57 1.58 -4.80 -2.65
N GLU A 58 2.59 -4.74 -1.79
CA GLU A 58 3.49 -3.59 -1.74
C GLU A 58 4.22 -3.40 -3.07
N ALA A 59 4.72 -4.49 -3.66
CA ALA A 59 5.44 -4.44 -4.92
C ALA A 59 4.58 -3.91 -6.07
N ILE A 60 3.26 -4.04 -5.97
CA ILE A 60 2.32 -3.49 -6.95
C ILE A 60 2.05 -2.00 -6.64
N LEU A 61 1.80 -1.69 -5.38
CA LEU A 61 1.32 -0.36 -5.00
C LEU A 61 2.39 0.73 -5.08
N LEU A 62 3.60 0.47 -4.57
CA LEU A 62 4.61 1.51 -4.45
C LEU A 62 5.02 2.12 -5.79
N PRO A 63 5.31 1.33 -6.85
CA PRO A 63 5.67 1.93 -8.14
C PRO A 63 4.53 2.75 -8.75
N GLU A 64 3.29 2.30 -8.58
CA GLU A 64 2.13 3.00 -9.11
C GLU A 64 1.89 4.32 -8.40
N ILE A 65 2.01 4.33 -7.08
CA ILE A 65 1.89 5.57 -6.29
C ILE A 65 3.00 6.55 -6.69
N ALA A 66 4.22 6.05 -6.83
CA ALA A 66 5.36 6.88 -7.22
C ALA A 66 5.18 7.47 -8.62
N THR A 67 4.55 6.74 -9.53
CA THR A 67 4.25 7.23 -10.87
C THR A 67 3.18 8.32 -10.84
N LEU A 68 2.15 8.14 -10.02
CA LEU A 68 1.05 9.10 -9.91
C LEU A 68 1.45 10.37 -9.18
N ALA A 69 2.31 10.27 -8.18
CA ALA A 69 2.70 11.40 -7.33
C ALA A 69 4.20 11.33 -7.00
N PRO A 70 5.08 11.56 -7.98
CA PRO A 70 6.51 11.32 -7.80
C PRO A 70 7.19 12.24 -6.78
N SER A 71 6.56 13.36 -6.46
CA SER A 71 7.13 14.32 -5.50
C SER A 71 6.70 14.06 -4.05
N ILE A 72 5.84 13.09 -3.81
CA ILE A 72 5.31 12.84 -2.47
C ILE A 72 5.99 11.60 -1.89
N GLN A 73 6.50 11.74 -0.67
CA GLN A 73 7.15 10.67 0.07
C GLN A 73 6.15 9.55 0.37
N ILE A 74 6.61 8.29 0.32
CA ILE A 74 5.82 7.13 0.65
C ILE A 74 6.41 6.46 1.88
N ILE A 75 5.59 6.26 2.90
CA ILE A 75 5.93 5.46 4.07
C ILE A 75 5.04 4.23 4.02
N SER A 76 5.66 3.05 3.91
CA SER A 76 4.93 1.80 3.76
C SER A 76 5.20 0.87 4.93
N GLU A 77 4.16 0.19 5.40
CA GLU A 77 4.19 -0.75 6.52
C GLU A 77 5.29 -1.80 6.33
N GLU A 78 5.42 -2.35 5.12
CA GLU A 78 6.33 -3.45 4.84
C GLU A 78 7.70 -2.99 4.34
N ASN A 79 7.90 -1.71 4.14
CA ASN A 79 9.19 -1.14 3.74
C ASN A 79 9.86 -0.48 4.94
N ALA A 80 10.65 -1.26 5.67
CA ALA A 80 11.31 -0.78 6.89
C ALA A 80 12.22 0.42 6.63
N THR A 81 12.84 0.50 5.46
CA THR A 81 13.70 1.63 5.10
C THR A 81 12.90 2.94 5.09
N SER A 82 11.65 2.91 4.64
CA SER A 82 10.82 4.11 4.60
C SER A 82 10.51 4.65 5.99
N HIS A 83 10.51 3.79 7.02
CA HIS A 83 10.20 4.19 8.40
C HIS A 83 11.32 5.02 9.04
N SER A 84 12.55 4.91 8.53
CA SER A 84 13.68 5.68 9.06
C SER A 84 13.79 7.07 8.46
N LEU A 85 12.98 7.38 7.46
CA LEU A 85 12.98 8.69 6.82
C LEU A 85 12.12 9.66 7.64
N ALA A 86 12.61 10.89 7.82
CA ALA A 86 11.81 11.93 8.44
C ALA A 86 10.64 12.24 7.49
N PRO A 87 9.39 12.27 8.00
CA PRO A 87 8.26 12.58 7.13
C PRO A 87 8.40 13.98 6.54
N SER A 88 8.15 14.11 5.25
CA SER A 88 8.04 15.40 4.61
C SER A 88 6.71 16.04 5.01
N GLN A 89 6.46 17.24 4.48
CA GLN A 89 5.24 17.98 4.81
C GLN A 89 4.00 17.18 4.46
N ASP A 90 3.99 16.58 3.26
CA ASP A 90 2.92 15.68 2.82
C ASP A 90 3.53 14.31 2.55
N PHE A 91 2.80 13.25 2.89
CA PHE A 91 3.32 11.90 2.64
C PHE A 91 2.17 10.91 2.58
N PHE A 92 2.42 9.80 1.86
CA PHE A 92 1.53 8.65 1.87
C PHE A 92 1.88 7.71 3.01
N LEU A 93 0.85 7.16 3.64
CA LEU A 93 0.97 5.98 4.49
C LEU A 93 0.32 4.82 3.75
N VAL A 94 1.06 3.74 3.56
CA VAL A 94 0.59 2.56 2.83
C VAL A 94 0.64 1.36 3.76
N ASP A 95 -0.51 0.71 3.94
CA ASP A 95 -0.59 -0.61 4.55
C ASP A 95 -1.09 -1.56 3.48
N PRO A 96 -0.19 -2.32 2.83
CA PRO A 96 -0.56 -3.15 1.69
C PRO A 96 -1.54 -4.25 2.03
N LEU A 97 -1.52 -4.71 3.28
CA LEU A 97 -2.46 -5.72 3.77
C LEU A 97 -2.64 -5.51 5.27
N ASP A 98 -3.74 -4.88 5.63
CA ASP A 98 -4.15 -4.73 7.03
C ASP A 98 -5.02 -5.93 7.40
N GLY A 99 -4.69 -6.56 8.51
CA GLY A 99 -5.36 -7.78 8.94
C GLY A 99 -4.56 -9.03 8.57
N THR A 100 -3.23 -8.96 8.63
CA THR A 100 -2.35 -10.08 8.32
C THR A 100 -2.69 -11.31 9.16
N LYS A 101 -3.02 -11.13 10.44
CA LYS A 101 -3.39 -12.24 11.32
C LYS A 101 -4.67 -12.91 10.85
N GLU A 102 -5.65 -12.13 10.43
CA GLU A 102 -6.90 -12.63 9.90
C GLU A 102 -6.67 -13.35 8.58
N PHE A 103 -5.78 -12.82 7.73
CA PHE A 103 -5.38 -13.45 6.50
C PHE A 103 -4.75 -14.84 6.75
N ILE A 104 -3.84 -14.93 7.72
CA ILE A 104 -3.15 -16.18 8.05
C ILE A 104 -4.14 -17.21 8.57
N LYS A 105 -5.06 -16.80 9.42
CA LYS A 105 -6.09 -17.70 9.95
C LYS A 105 -7.02 -18.21 8.89
N ALA A 106 -7.31 -17.41 7.87
CA ALA A 106 -7.90 -17.78 6.58
C ALA A 106 -8.99 -18.86 6.67
N ARG A 107 -9.96 -18.68 7.55
CA ARG A 107 -11.05 -19.64 7.73
C ARG A 107 -12.35 -19.17 7.08
N GLY A 108 -12.27 -18.18 6.23
CA GLY A 108 -13.43 -17.58 5.61
C GLY A 108 -14.12 -16.51 6.45
N ASP A 109 -13.72 -16.36 7.70
CA ASP A 109 -14.33 -15.41 8.63
C ASP A 109 -13.50 -14.15 8.83
N GLY A 110 -12.26 -14.13 8.34
CA GLY A 110 -11.36 -13.01 8.51
C GLY A 110 -11.61 -11.91 7.48
N ALA A 111 -11.38 -10.68 7.90
CA ALA A 111 -11.43 -9.52 7.01
C ALA A 111 -10.06 -8.89 6.93
N PHE A 112 -9.67 -8.46 5.73
CA PHE A 112 -8.43 -7.73 5.53
C PHE A 112 -8.63 -6.69 4.44
N THR A 113 -7.82 -5.66 4.46
CA THR A 113 -7.97 -4.52 3.57
C THR A 113 -6.63 -4.05 3.04
N VAL A 114 -6.68 -3.29 1.95
CA VAL A 114 -5.56 -2.54 1.40
C VAL A 114 -5.83 -1.07 1.68
N ASN A 115 -4.88 -0.39 2.31
CA ASN A 115 -5.09 0.99 2.74
C ASN A 115 -3.99 1.91 2.25
N ILE A 116 -4.39 3.02 1.66
CA ILE A 116 -3.51 4.10 1.26
C ILE A 116 -4.09 5.39 1.83
N GLY A 117 -3.32 6.05 2.68
CA GLY A 117 -3.69 7.35 3.21
C GLY A 117 -2.74 8.43 2.71
N LEU A 118 -3.26 9.59 2.41
CA LEU A 118 -2.44 10.76 2.14
C LEU A 118 -2.57 11.71 3.31
N ILE A 119 -1.44 11.97 3.96
CA ILE A 119 -1.36 12.89 5.08
C ILE A 119 -0.87 14.23 4.53
N LYS A 120 -1.65 15.23 4.76
CA LYS A 120 -1.34 16.59 4.32
C LYS A 120 -1.10 17.48 5.53
N ASN A 121 0.05 18.12 5.57
CA ASN A 121 0.41 19.05 6.61
C ASN A 121 0.22 20.50 6.16
#